data_56d618a537f91137be08285c29ab4626
#
_entry.id   56d618a537f91137be08285c29ab4626
#
_cell.length_a   1.000
_cell.length_b   1.000
_cell.length_c   1.000
_cell.angle_alpha   90.00
_cell.angle_beta   90.00
_cell.angle_gamma   90.00
#
_symmetry.space_group_name_H-M   'P 1'
#
loop_
_entity.id
_entity.type
_entity.pdbx_description
1 polymer ?
#
loop_
_entity_poly.entity_id
_entity_poly.type
_entity_poly.pdbx_seq_one_letter_code
_entity_poly.pdbx_strand_id
1 'polypeptide(L)'
;MKTRMTIFASLLLAGFTFTSCDDNDDNYTPDEKIVNVLYEKYPNAQRVDWELQHDHYVADFYDNNIEKEAWFNTKGEWVMTESDILFENLPKAIQTAFGESEYKDWRVDDVDMLERVEMETMYVIEVEKSKQEFDLFYAEDGTLIKAVEDIDNNDYYQPNTVPEVLKNFINN
;
A
#
# COMPACT_ATOMS: atom_id res chain seq x y z
N MET A 1 13.59 -1.44 9.05
CA MET A 1 12.77 -0.25 8.93
C MET A 1 13.10 0.35 7.56
N LYS A 2 12.46 -0.19 6.51
CA LYS A 2 12.46 0.48 5.22
C LYS A 2 11.56 1.70 5.40
N THR A 3 12.16 2.84 5.66
CA THR A 3 11.46 4.10 5.54
C THR A 3 11.11 4.19 4.05
N ARG A 4 9.84 4.00 3.70
CA ARG A 4 9.35 4.43 2.39
C ARG A 4 9.74 5.89 2.33
N MET A 5 10.82 6.17 1.61
CA MET A 5 11.46 7.48 1.60
C MET A 5 10.62 8.40 0.74
N THR A 6 9.65 9.05 1.37
CA THR A 6 9.06 10.26 0.80
C THR A 6 10.21 11.21 0.55
N ILE A 7 10.64 11.35 -0.69
CA ILE A 7 11.76 12.22 -1.08
C ILE A 7 11.28 13.67 -0.97
N PHE A 8 11.35 14.23 0.23
CA PHE A 8 11.40 15.68 0.38
C PHE A 8 12.81 16.16 0.01
N ALA A 9 12.99 16.42 -1.28
CA ALA A 9 14.22 17.05 -1.76
C ALA A 9 14.26 18.52 -1.32
N SER A 10 14.90 18.77 -0.18
CA SER A 10 15.31 20.12 0.22
C SER A 10 16.50 20.52 -0.65
N LEU A 11 16.27 21.28 -1.72
CA LEU A 11 17.33 21.81 -2.57
C LEU A 11 17.68 23.22 -2.14
N LEU A 12 18.91 23.38 -1.62
CA LEU A 12 19.58 24.67 -1.37
C LEU A 12 20.06 25.27 -2.71
N LEU A 13 19.81 26.56 -2.87
CA LEU A 13 20.10 27.39 -4.03
C LEU A 13 21.58 27.42 -4.43
N ALA A 14 21.86 27.23 -5.71
CA ALA A 14 22.88 27.98 -6.44
C ALA A 14 22.43 28.13 -7.89
N GLY A 15 22.26 29.38 -8.34
CA GLY A 15 21.64 29.72 -9.59
C GLY A 15 22.47 29.35 -10.83
N PHE A 16 21.77 28.81 -11.80
CA PHE A 16 22.08 28.95 -13.23
C PHE A 16 20.76 28.94 -14.01
N THR A 17 20.53 30.00 -14.75
CA THR A 17 19.39 30.15 -15.64
C THR A 17 19.56 29.26 -16.87
N PHE A 18 18.80 28.19 -16.93
CA PHE A 18 18.42 27.56 -18.19
C PHE A 18 16.92 27.43 -18.21
N THR A 19 16.29 28.16 -19.12
CA THR A 19 14.91 27.98 -19.50
C THR A 19 14.77 26.62 -20.17
N SER A 20 14.32 25.63 -19.42
CA SER A 20 13.68 24.42 -19.93
C SER A 20 12.35 24.34 -19.21
N CYS A 21 11.27 24.55 -19.95
CA CYS A 21 9.95 24.17 -19.50
C CYS A 21 9.94 22.65 -19.42
N ASP A 22 10.06 22.14 -18.21
CA ASP A 22 9.65 20.81 -17.83
C ASP A 22 8.65 21.03 -16.71
N ASP A 23 7.37 21.06 -17.10
CA ASP A 23 6.25 21.15 -16.17
C ASP A 23 6.10 19.79 -15.48
N ASN A 24 7.00 19.49 -14.53
CA ASN A 24 6.75 18.53 -13.48
C ASN A 24 6.03 19.29 -12.36
N ASP A 25 4.73 19.49 -12.56
CA ASP A 25 3.83 19.84 -11.46
C ASP A 25 3.70 18.59 -10.57
N ASP A 26 4.55 18.51 -9.53
CA ASP A 26 4.51 17.46 -8.50
C ASP A 26 3.26 17.56 -7.59
N ASN A 27 2.22 18.29 -8.02
CA ASN A 27 0.93 18.46 -7.34
C ASN A 27 -0.21 18.08 -8.27
N TYR A 28 -0.30 16.79 -8.59
CA TYR A 28 -1.46 16.30 -9.33
C TYR A 28 -2.68 16.30 -8.40
N THR A 29 -3.76 16.94 -8.83
CA THR A 29 -5.04 16.90 -8.12
C THR A 29 -6.11 16.42 -9.09
N PRO A 30 -6.79 15.31 -8.80
CA PRO A 30 -7.86 14.81 -9.66
C PRO A 30 -9.10 15.71 -9.62
N ASP A 31 -10.06 15.41 -10.48
CA ASP A 31 -11.35 16.10 -10.48
C ASP A 31 -12.00 16.06 -9.08
N GLU A 32 -12.70 17.15 -8.71
CA GLU A 32 -13.39 17.30 -7.43
C GLU A 32 -14.31 16.10 -7.09
N LYS A 33 -14.90 15.48 -8.10
CA LYS A 33 -15.73 14.28 -7.94
C LYS A 33 -14.94 13.14 -7.30
N ILE A 34 -13.67 12.94 -7.69
CA ILE A 34 -12.81 11.86 -7.18
C ILE A 34 -12.36 12.19 -5.76
N VAL A 35 -11.98 13.44 -5.54
CA VAL A 35 -11.64 13.95 -4.21
C VAL A 35 -12.80 13.75 -3.22
N ASN A 36 -14.02 13.98 -3.65
CA ASN A 36 -15.22 13.79 -2.82
C ASN A 36 -15.42 12.30 -2.44
N VAL A 37 -15.17 11.36 -3.36
CA VAL A 37 -15.24 9.92 -3.06
C VAL A 37 -14.26 9.51 -1.96
N LEU A 38 -13.04 10.08 -1.97
CA LEU A 38 -12.07 9.86 -0.90
C LEU A 38 -12.64 10.32 0.46
N TYR A 39 -13.14 11.56 0.53
CA TYR A 39 -13.65 12.11 1.80
C TYR A 39 -14.99 11.51 2.23
N GLU A 40 -15.79 10.96 1.32
CA GLU A 40 -16.97 10.16 1.68
C GLU A 40 -16.57 8.85 2.37
N LYS A 41 -15.50 8.21 1.89
CA LYS A 41 -14.98 6.95 2.47
C LYS A 41 -14.13 7.21 3.72
N TYR A 42 -13.31 8.26 3.70
CA TYR A 42 -12.37 8.61 4.77
C TYR A 42 -12.58 10.07 5.22
N PRO A 43 -13.62 10.34 6.03
CA PRO A 43 -13.97 11.72 6.41
C PRO A 43 -12.93 12.41 7.29
N ASN A 44 -12.00 11.67 7.89
CA ASN A 44 -10.90 12.20 8.70
C ASN A 44 -9.56 12.23 7.95
N ALA A 45 -9.55 12.01 6.64
CA ALA A 45 -8.34 12.03 5.84
C ALA A 45 -7.62 13.37 5.97
N GLN A 46 -6.32 13.31 6.24
CA GLN A 46 -5.43 14.46 6.41
C GLN A 46 -4.15 14.27 5.59
N ARG A 47 -3.53 15.39 5.19
CA ARG A 47 -2.27 15.40 4.43
C ARG A 47 -2.39 14.60 3.14
N VAL A 48 -3.51 14.77 2.45
CA VAL A 48 -3.78 14.04 1.21
C VAL A 48 -2.85 14.55 0.12
N ASP A 49 -2.07 13.65 -0.44
CA ASP A 49 -1.30 13.85 -1.65
C ASP A 49 -1.87 12.95 -2.76
N TRP A 50 -1.84 13.43 -4.01
CA TRP A 50 -2.42 12.71 -5.11
C TRP A 50 -1.40 12.50 -6.22
N GLU A 51 -1.41 11.31 -6.78
CA GLU A 51 -0.65 10.99 -7.97
C GLU A 51 -1.49 10.24 -9.01
N LEU A 52 -0.99 10.20 -10.24
CA LEU A 52 -1.55 9.38 -11.30
C LEU A 52 -0.58 8.24 -11.58
N GLN A 53 -0.94 7.04 -11.16
CA GLN A 53 -0.17 5.84 -11.45
C GLN A 53 -0.87 5.02 -12.53
N HIS A 54 -0.24 4.92 -13.71
CA HIS A 54 -0.79 4.25 -14.89
C HIS A 54 -2.16 4.80 -15.28
N ASP A 55 -3.23 4.10 -14.96
CA ASP A 55 -4.62 4.45 -15.22
C ASP A 55 -5.45 4.60 -13.93
N HIS A 56 -4.78 4.81 -12.78
CA HIS A 56 -5.43 4.99 -11.48
C HIS A 56 -5.03 6.33 -10.86
N TYR A 57 -5.99 6.92 -10.16
CA TYR A 57 -5.71 8.00 -9.22
C TYR A 57 -5.38 7.40 -7.88
N VAL A 58 -4.27 7.79 -7.32
CA VAL A 58 -3.77 7.28 -6.03
C VAL A 58 -3.71 8.42 -5.04
N ALA A 59 -4.27 8.20 -3.87
CA ALA A 59 -4.23 9.14 -2.76
C ALA A 59 -3.44 8.55 -1.61
N ASP A 60 -2.33 9.24 -1.23
CA ASP A 60 -1.60 9.00 0.01
C ASP A 60 -2.13 9.93 1.08
N PHE A 61 -2.50 9.41 2.23
CA PHE A 61 -3.08 10.21 3.29
C PHE A 61 -2.98 9.54 4.66
N TYR A 62 -3.25 10.31 5.70
CA TYR A 62 -3.44 9.77 7.05
C TYR A 62 -4.92 9.78 7.42
N ASP A 63 -5.44 8.67 7.90
CA ASP A 63 -6.76 8.57 8.53
C ASP A 63 -6.62 8.00 9.94
N ASN A 64 -7.00 8.79 10.96
CA ASN A 64 -6.82 8.44 12.37
C ASN A 64 -5.37 8.06 12.75
N ASN A 65 -4.38 8.74 12.19
CA ASN A 65 -2.94 8.50 12.31
C ASN A 65 -2.43 7.17 11.72
N ILE A 66 -3.24 6.50 10.93
CA ILE A 66 -2.84 5.36 10.10
C ILE A 66 -2.52 5.90 8.71
N GLU A 67 -1.33 5.58 8.20
CA GLU A 67 -0.95 5.85 6.81
C GLU A 67 -1.74 4.95 5.88
N LYS A 68 -2.26 5.53 4.81
CA LYS A 68 -3.11 4.81 3.84
C LYS A 68 -2.81 5.27 2.44
N GLU A 69 -2.90 4.33 1.51
CA GLU A 69 -2.89 4.57 0.09
C GLU A 69 -4.20 4.06 -0.52
N ALA A 70 -4.99 4.95 -1.12
CA ALA A 70 -6.27 4.59 -1.73
C ALA A 70 -6.23 4.78 -3.25
N TRP A 71 -6.67 3.75 -3.97
CA TRP A 71 -6.66 3.65 -5.42
C TRP A 71 -8.06 3.82 -6.00
N PHE A 72 -8.17 4.66 -7.04
CA PHE A 72 -9.42 4.93 -7.75
C PHE A 72 -9.19 4.73 -9.25
N ASN A 73 -10.14 4.10 -9.93
CA ASN A 73 -10.06 3.94 -11.37
C ASN A 73 -10.33 5.27 -12.11
N THR A 74 -10.18 5.30 -13.42
CA THR A 74 -10.39 6.49 -14.25
C THR A 74 -11.81 7.06 -14.20
N LYS A 75 -12.80 6.32 -13.68
CA LYS A 75 -14.16 6.80 -13.44
C LYS A 75 -14.32 7.45 -12.07
N GLY A 76 -13.29 7.38 -11.23
CA GLY A 76 -13.29 7.81 -9.84
C GLY A 76 -13.98 6.84 -8.88
N GLU A 77 -14.12 5.57 -9.27
CA GLU A 77 -14.63 4.53 -8.39
C GLU A 77 -13.47 3.97 -7.55
N TRP A 78 -13.68 3.83 -6.23
CA TRP A 78 -12.70 3.22 -5.34
C TRP A 78 -12.43 1.76 -5.72
N VAL A 79 -11.17 1.36 -5.71
CA VAL A 79 -10.72 0.02 -6.11
C VAL A 79 -10.07 -0.72 -4.95
N MET A 80 -9.15 -0.05 -4.26
CA MET A 80 -8.34 -0.66 -3.20
C MET A 80 -7.93 0.39 -2.17
N THR A 81 -7.66 -0.03 -0.96
CA THR A 81 -6.91 0.73 0.03
C THR A 81 -5.92 -0.19 0.72
N GLU A 82 -4.68 0.24 0.77
CA GLU A 82 -3.63 -0.28 1.61
C GLU A 82 -3.57 0.57 2.88
N SER A 83 -3.33 -0.06 4.02
CA SER A 83 -3.19 0.61 5.30
C SER A 83 -2.01 0.02 6.06
N ASP A 84 -1.02 0.87 6.40
CA ASP A 84 0.09 0.49 7.27
C ASP A 84 -0.43 0.31 8.71
N ILE A 85 -0.31 -0.89 9.23
CA ILE A 85 -0.79 -1.22 10.57
C ILE A 85 0.32 -1.83 11.42
N LEU A 86 0.18 -1.73 12.74
CA LEU A 86 1.11 -2.41 13.64
C LEU A 86 0.80 -3.92 13.69
N PHE A 87 1.85 -4.73 13.83
CA PHE A 87 1.70 -6.20 13.99
C PHE A 87 0.71 -6.57 15.10
N GLU A 88 0.67 -5.82 16.18
CA GLU A 88 -0.24 -6.02 17.30
C GLU A 88 -1.72 -5.77 16.96
N ASN A 89 -1.99 -5.05 15.86
CA ASN A 89 -3.33 -4.77 15.35
C ASN A 89 -3.84 -5.83 14.38
N LEU A 90 -3.01 -6.78 13.98
CA LEU A 90 -3.44 -7.94 13.19
C LEU A 90 -4.52 -8.76 13.92
N PRO A 91 -5.43 -9.41 13.20
CA PRO A 91 -6.29 -10.44 13.75
C PRO A 91 -5.51 -11.49 14.57
N LYS A 92 -6.04 -11.91 15.71
CA LYS A 92 -5.36 -12.88 16.57
C LYS A 92 -5.05 -14.21 15.90
N ALA A 93 -5.87 -14.61 14.94
CA ALA A 93 -5.65 -15.80 14.13
C ALA A 93 -4.33 -15.69 13.33
N ILE A 94 -4.09 -14.53 12.70
CA ILE A 94 -2.86 -14.27 11.94
C ILE A 94 -1.66 -14.22 12.86
N GLN A 95 -1.74 -13.51 14.00
CA GLN A 95 -0.63 -13.46 14.97
C GLN A 95 -0.25 -14.85 15.45
N THR A 96 -1.24 -15.72 15.68
CA THR A 96 -1.02 -17.12 16.09
C THR A 96 -0.37 -17.91 14.97
N ALA A 97 -0.93 -17.85 13.75
CA ALA A 97 -0.42 -18.56 12.59
C ALA A 97 1.02 -18.15 12.24
N PHE A 98 1.31 -16.83 12.29
CA PHE A 98 2.68 -16.34 12.11
C PHE A 98 3.63 -16.87 13.17
N GLY A 99 3.24 -16.86 14.47
CA GLY A 99 4.06 -17.37 15.58
C GLY A 99 4.32 -18.88 15.52
N GLU A 100 3.54 -19.63 14.75
CA GLU A 100 3.71 -21.07 14.50
C GLU A 100 4.40 -21.37 13.16
N SER A 101 4.59 -20.36 12.31
CA SER A 101 5.18 -20.50 10.98
C SER A 101 6.70 -20.68 11.01
N GLU A 102 7.29 -21.02 9.87
CA GLU A 102 8.73 -21.03 9.66
C GLU A 102 9.36 -19.62 9.70
N TYR A 103 8.54 -18.58 9.56
CA TYR A 103 8.94 -17.18 9.57
C TYR A 103 8.92 -16.54 10.97
N LYS A 104 8.50 -17.23 12.01
CA LYS A 104 8.34 -16.71 13.38
C LYS A 104 9.58 -16.02 13.98
N ASP A 105 10.77 -16.44 13.54
CA ASP A 105 12.06 -15.92 14.01
C ASP A 105 12.68 -14.93 13.01
N TRP A 106 11.90 -14.49 12.02
CA TRP A 106 12.29 -13.45 11.08
C TRP A 106 11.89 -12.07 11.63
N ARG A 107 12.64 -11.05 11.23
CA ARG A 107 12.27 -9.66 11.58
C ARG A 107 11.06 -9.25 10.74
N VAL A 108 10.00 -8.85 11.40
CA VAL A 108 8.89 -8.16 10.72
C VAL A 108 9.35 -6.76 10.38
N ASP A 109 9.26 -6.39 9.13
CA ASP A 109 9.65 -5.07 8.63
C ASP A 109 8.44 -4.17 8.46
N ASP A 110 7.41 -4.67 7.83
CA ASP A 110 6.17 -3.94 7.60
C ASP A 110 4.94 -4.85 7.71
N VAL A 111 3.76 -4.24 7.92
CA VAL A 111 2.49 -4.96 7.99
C VAL A 111 1.38 -4.13 7.36
N ASP A 112 0.76 -4.66 6.31
CA ASP A 112 -0.30 -4.01 5.58
C ASP A 112 -1.64 -4.72 5.70
N MET A 113 -2.70 -3.92 5.71
CA MET A 113 -4.06 -4.39 5.53
C MET A 113 -4.58 -3.92 4.16
N LEU A 114 -4.96 -4.86 3.31
CA LEU A 114 -5.47 -4.62 1.97
C LEU A 114 -6.98 -4.81 1.92
N GLU A 115 -7.70 -3.72 1.71
CA GLU A 115 -9.14 -3.70 1.43
C GLU A 115 -9.36 -3.50 -0.07
N ARG A 116 -10.24 -4.29 -0.69
CA ARG A 116 -10.53 -4.20 -2.12
C ARG A 116 -12.01 -4.37 -2.38
N VAL A 117 -12.47 -3.76 -3.50
CA VAL A 117 -13.86 -3.91 -3.94
C VAL A 117 -14.22 -5.39 -4.12
N GLU A 118 -15.33 -5.81 -3.53
CA GLU A 118 -15.90 -7.16 -3.66
C GLU A 118 -14.94 -8.31 -3.28
N MET A 119 -13.91 -8.04 -2.47
CA MET A 119 -12.94 -9.03 -2.00
C MET A 119 -12.86 -9.03 -0.48
N GLU A 120 -12.47 -10.17 0.08
CA GLU A 120 -12.16 -10.24 1.51
C GLU A 120 -10.88 -9.45 1.82
N THR A 121 -10.85 -8.88 3.03
CA THR A 121 -9.66 -8.20 3.53
C THR A 121 -8.50 -9.18 3.63
N MET A 122 -7.34 -8.74 3.19
CA MET A 122 -6.10 -9.49 3.23
C MET A 122 -5.07 -8.73 4.07
N TYR A 123 -4.16 -9.46 4.68
CA TYR A 123 -3.07 -8.89 5.45
C TYR A 123 -1.74 -9.37 4.88
N VAL A 124 -0.79 -8.48 4.81
CA VAL A 124 0.56 -8.79 4.35
C VAL A 124 1.53 -8.53 5.49
N ILE A 125 2.42 -9.48 5.75
CA ILE A 125 3.51 -9.30 6.71
C ILE A 125 4.81 -9.39 5.92
N GLU A 126 5.51 -8.28 5.80
CA GLU A 126 6.86 -8.27 5.24
C GLU A 126 7.85 -8.74 6.29
N VAL A 127 8.67 -9.73 5.93
CA VAL A 127 9.66 -10.31 6.84
C VAL A 127 11.03 -10.38 6.21
N GLU A 128 12.07 -10.08 7.00
CA GLU A 128 13.47 -10.11 6.54
C GLU A 128 14.32 -11.01 7.42
N LYS A 129 15.23 -11.76 6.77
CA LYS A 129 16.31 -12.49 7.43
C LYS A 129 17.51 -12.67 6.50
N SER A 130 18.67 -12.16 6.91
CA SER A 130 19.95 -12.41 6.23
C SER A 130 19.99 -12.06 4.73
N LYS A 131 19.31 -11.02 4.27
CA LYS A 131 19.16 -10.58 2.87
C LYS A 131 18.07 -11.32 2.07
N GLN A 132 17.24 -12.09 2.70
CA GLN A 132 16.02 -12.62 2.11
C GLN A 132 14.86 -11.83 2.69
N GLU A 133 13.95 -11.42 1.84
CA GLU A 133 12.72 -10.73 2.19
C GLU A 133 11.56 -11.50 1.60
N PHE A 134 10.48 -11.64 2.38
CA PHE A 134 9.26 -12.30 1.93
C PHE A 134 8.04 -11.51 2.34
N ASP A 135 7.08 -11.44 1.42
CA ASP A 135 5.72 -10.98 1.69
C ASP A 135 4.84 -12.19 2.00
N LEU A 136 4.29 -12.20 3.18
CA LEU A 136 3.42 -13.27 3.68
C LEU A 136 1.96 -12.80 3.61
N PHE A 137 1.20 -13.31 2.66
CA PHE A 137 -0.21 -12.99 2.44
C PHE A 137 -1.10 -13.87 3.30
N TYR A 138 -1.87 -13.27 4.20
CA TYR A 138 -2.79 -13.95 5.10
C TYR A 138 -4.24 -13.56 4.85
N ALA A 139 -5.16 -14.54 4.95
CA ALA A 139 -6.57 -14.28 5.15
C ALA A 139 -6.83 -13.92 6.62
N GLU A 140 -7.93 -13.24 6.91
CA GLU A 140 -8.31 -12.80 8.26
C GLU A 140 -8.39 -13.95 9.28
N ASP A 141 -8.71 -15.17 8.82
CA ASP A 141 -8.81 -16.38 9.65
C ASP A 141 -7.44 -16.97 10.04
N GLY A 142 -6.33 -16.38 9.58
CA GLY A 142 -4.96 -16.84 9.81
C GLY A 142 -4.43 -17.81 8.77
N THR A 143 -5.18 -18.11 7.73
CA THR A 143 -4.69 -18.95 6.63
C THR A 143 -3.60 -18.22 5.86
N LEU A 144 -2.36 -18.78 5.82
CA LEU A 144 -1.30 -18.30 4.94
C LEU A 144 -1.64 -18.69 3.50
N ILE A 145 -2.01 -17.71 2.69
CA ILE A 145 -2.41 -17.91 1.30
C ILE A 145 -1.17 -18.12 0.44
N LYS A 146 -0.14 -17.29 0.65
CA LYS A 146 1.09 -17.31 -0.14
C LYS A 146 2.24 -16.66 0.63
N ALA A 147 3.46 -17.11 0.36
CA ALA A 147 4.69 -16.41 0.65
C ALA A 147 5.40 -16.11 -0.67
N VAL A 148 5.79 -14.87 -0.89
CA VAL A 148 6.48 -14.40 -2.09
C VAL A 148 7.82 -13.83 -1.69
N GLU A 149 8.91 -14.30 -2.30
CA GLU A 149 10.23 -13.70 -2.09
C GLU A 149 10.26 -12.35 -2.81
N ASP A 150 10.52 -11.28 -2.07
CA ASP A 150 10.71 -9.95 -2.65
C ASP A 150 12.15 -9.82 -3.19
N ILE A 151 12.30 -10.02 -4.50
CA ILE A 151 13.60 -9.94 -5.18
C ILE A 151 13.88 -8.58 -5.82
N ASP A 152 12.89 -7.74 -6.00
CA ASP A 152 13.01 -6.53 -6.82
C ASP A 152 12.31 -5.26 -6.27
N ASN A 153 11.87 -5.22 -5.01
CA ASN A 153 11.00 -4.14 -4.46
C ASN A 153 9.77 -3.87 -5.35
N ASN A 154 9.15 -4.92 -5.85
CA ASN A 154 7.94 -4.78 -6.65
C ASN A 154 6.73 -4.54 -5.73
N ASP A 155 5.97 -3.49 -6.02
CA ASP A 155 4.68 -3.22 -5.37
C ASP A 155 3.66 -4.30 -5.76
N TYR A 156 3.64 -5.40 -5.02
CA TYR A 156 2.68 -6.50 -5.24
C TYR A 156 1.23 -6.10 -4.95
N TYR A 157 1.04 -4.93 -4.34
CA TYR A 157 -0.26 -4.48 -3.85
C TYR A 157 -1.05 -3.67 -4.86
N GLN A 158 -0.47 -3.30 -5.98
CA GLN A 158 -1.20 -2.56 -7.01
C GLN A 158 -2.44 -3.33 -7.49
N PRO A 159 -3.56 -2.65 -7.77
CA PRO A 159 -4.81 -3.30 -8.19
C PRO A 159 -4.66 -4.26 -9.38
N ASN A 160 -3.68 -3.98 -10.27
CA ASN A 160 -3.42 -4.77 -11.46
C ASN A 160 -2.43 -5.93 -11.24
N THR A 161 -1.67 -5.91 -10.14
CA THR A 161 -0.62 -6.89 -9.83
C THR A 161 -1.01 -7.89 -8.76
N VAL A 162 -2.30 -7.93 -8.36
CA VAL A 162 -2.79 -8.99 -7.47
C VAL A 162 -2.36 -10.31 -8.08
N PRO A 163 -1.46 -11.08 -7.43
CA PRO A 163 -0.96 -12.32 -7.99
C PRO A 163 -2.13 -13.20 -8.44
N GLU A 164 -2.04 -13.79 -9.63
CA GLU A 164 -3.13 -14.58 -10.21
C GLU A 164 -3.59 -15.72 -9.29
N VAL A 165 -2.70 -16.14 -8.40
CA VAL A 165 -2.95 -17.09 -7.31
C VAL A 165 -4.03 -16.59 -6.34
N LEU A 166 -4.11 -15.28 -6.10
CA LEU A 166 -5.14 -14.70 -5.23
C LEU A 166 -6.51 -14.65 -5.92
N LYS A 167 -6.54 -14.53 -7.24
CA LYS A 167 -7.79 -14.61 -8.04
C LYS A 167 -8.43 -15.98 -7.97
N ASN A 168 -7.65 -17.04 -7.83
CA ASN A 168 -8.14 -18.42 -7.76
C ASN A 168 -8.63 -18.81 -6.36
N PHE A 169 -8.20 -18.12 -5.31
CA PHE A 169 -8.63 -18.37 -3.93
C PHE A 169 -10.02 -17.77 -3.64
N ILE A 170 -10.41 -16.74 -4.38
CA ILE A 170 -11.67 -15.99 -4.19
C ILE A 170 -12.82 -16.62 -4.96
N ASN A 171 -12.56 -17.54 -5.89
CA ASN A 171 -13.58 -18.18 -6.76
C ASN A 171 -13.94 -19.62 -6.34
N ASN A 172 -13.56 -20.08 -5.16
CA ASN A 172 -13.97 -21.32 -4.53
C ASN A 172 -14.71 -21.07 -3.23
#